data_af558e453b1484e1e8daab8d7ea24a28
#
_entry.id   af558e453b1484e1e8daab8d7ea24a28
#
_cell.length_a   1.000
_cell.length_b   1.000
_cell.length_c   1.000
_cell.angle_alpha   90.00
_cell.angle_beta   90.00
_cell.angle_gamma   90.00
#
_symmetry.space_group_name_H-M   'P 1'
#
loop_
_entity.id
_entity.type
_entity.pdbx_description
1 polymer ?
#
loop_
_entity_poly.entity_id
_entity_poly.type
_entity_poly.pdbx_seq_one_letter_code
_entity_poly.pdbx_strand_id
1 'polypeptide(L)'
;MVIFNIEENFKVVEEWKKDEFPAWILMEEDEVNLLEKMFSYECINECIDYKQEQRIDCFKDYTFILINIIEQVEKQIISKELDIFLGKSFIVTVYKSNISLLYDLIEDIKEEKNCQLFKLDKSPSIILYYILDRIIINNYNIISDLETEGDKIELEILKDPESKHLNSLLFIRREAYKLRKLIKPIRYIGDTLVIDENEVIGEGNKVYFKNINSKIEKLITSLDTLSQELAIVREAYESELANKTNELMKVFTIITAVFLPLELITAIFSMSFESMPFKTCPYGFYILVFILSLMALILSLIHI
;
A
#
# COMPACT_ATOMS: atom_id res chain seq x y z
N MET A 1 -28.99 -13.41 9.48
CA MET A 1 -29.18 -13.93 8.10
C MET A 1 -30.23 -13.10 7.39
N VAL A 2 -29.93 -12.61 6.18
CA VAL A 2 -30.90 -11.91 5.30
C VAL A 2 -30.85 -12.58 3.93
N ILE A 3 -32.02 -12.91 3.38
CA ILE A 3 -32.16 -13.61 2.09
C ILE A 3 -32.81 -12.65 1.09
N PHE A 4 -32.14 -12.42 -0.03
CA PHE A 4 -32.65 -11.58 -1.11
C PHE A 4 -33.03 -12.44 -2.31
N ASN A 5 -34.25 -12.26 -2.83
CA ASN A 5 -34.64 -12.82 -4.12
C ASN A 5 -34.06 -11.95 -5.23
N ILE A 6 -33.17 -12.52 -6.02
CA ILE A 6 -32.43 -11.81 -7.08
C ILE A 6 -33.37 -11.39 -8.23
N GLU A 7 -34.35 -12.22 -8.57
CA GLU A 7 -35.32 -11.95 -9.66
C GLU A 7 -36.29 -10.84 -9.29
N GLU A 8 -36.78 -10.82 -8.02
CA GLU A 8 -37.73 -9.85 -7.52
C GLU A 8 -37.05 -8.56 -6.96
N ASN A 9 -36.05 -8.09 -7.63
CA ASN A 9 -35.35 -6.82 -7.29
C ASN A 9 -34.89 -6.74 -5.84
N PHE A 10 -34.24 -7.79 -5.33
CA PHE A 10 -33.69 -7.89 -3.97
C PHE A 10 -34.73 -7.74 -2.85
N LYS A 11 -35.95 -8.24 -3.09
CA LYS A 11 -36.94 -8.38 -2.05
C LYS A 11 -36.44 -9.37 -0.98
N VAL A 12 -36.54 -8.96 0.28
CA VAL A 12 -36.20 -9.82 1.41
C VAL A 12 -37.25 -10.90 1.56
N VAL A 13 -36.81 -12.14 1.71
CA VAL A 13 -37.65 -13.33 1.95
C VAL A 13 -37.22 -14.01 3.23
N GLU A 14 -38.18 -14.69 3.91
CA GLU A 14 -37.92 -15.34 5.20
C GLU A 14 -37.30 -16.72 5.04
N GLU A 15 -37.69 -17.45 3.99
CA GLU A 15 -37.21 -18.80 3.71
C GLU A 15 -36.78 -18.93 2.26
N TRP A 16 -35.79 -19.75 1.99
CA TRP A 16 -35.31 -20.11 0.67
C TRP A 16 -34.98 -21.60 0.60
N LYS A 17 -35.38 -22.24 -0.47
CA LYS A 17 -34.98 -23.59 -0.80
C LYS A 17 -34.13 -23.60 -2.05
N LYS A 18 -33.12 -24.46 -2.07
CA LYS A 18 -32.20 -24.57 -3.22
C LYS A 18 -33.02 -24.82 -4.50
N ASP A 19 -32.68 -24.04 -5.53
CA ASP A 19 -33.25 -24.09 -6.87
C ASP A 19 -34.72 -23.62 -6.99
N GLU A 20 -35.29 -22.98 -5.98
CA GLU A 20 -36.64 -22.39 -6.07
C GLU A 20 -36.59 -21.07 -6.84
N PHE A 21 -35.63 -20.21 -6.55
CA PHE A 21 -35.30 -18.97 -7.25
C PHE A 21 -33.86 -18.59 -6.98
N PRO A 22 -33.21 -17.77 -7.83
CA PRO A 22 -31.86 -17.29 -7.57
C PRO A 22 -31.84 -16.38 -6.33
N ALA A 23 -30.96 -16.70 -5.37
CA ALA A 23 -30.90 -15.99 -4.09
C ALA A 23 -29.51 -15.47 -3.77
N TRP A 24 -29.45 -14.31 -3.11
CA TRP A 24 -28.29 -13.85 -2.37
C TRP A 24 -28.56 -13.91 -0.88
N ILE A 25 -27.76 -14.69 -0.18
CA ILE A 25 -27.86 -14.90 1.26
C ILE A 25 -26.71 -14.16 1.91
N LEU A 26 -27.02 -13.20 2.76
CA LEU A 26 -26.07 -12.44 3.55
C LEU A 26 -26.17 -12.87 5.01
N MET A 27 -25.04 -13.29 5.61
CA MET A 27 -25.04 -13.79 6.99
C MET A 27 -23.75 -13.46 7.74
N GLU A 28 -23.85 -13.45 9.05
CA GLU A 28 -22.73 -13.34 9.97
C GLU A 28 -22.16 -14.72 10.30
N GLU A 29 -20.91 -14.78 10.77
CA GLU A 29 -20.19 -16.02 11.09
C GLU A 29 -20.96 -16.92 12.08
N ASP A 30 -21.64 -16.34 13.06
CA ASP A 30 -22.41 -17.07 14.08
C ASP A 30 -23.58 -17.89 13.50
N GLU A 31 -24.03 -17.53 12.30
CA GLU A 31 -25.16 -18.15 11.63
C GLU A 31 -24.75 -19.26 10.64
N VAL A 32 -23.45 -19.41 10.38
CA VAL A 32 -22.91 -20.26 9.30
C VAL A 32 -23.26 -21.75 9.48
N ASN A 33 -23.45 -22.21 10.72
CA ASN A 33 -23.83 -23.56 11.03
C ASN A 33 -25.21 -23.98 10.42
N LEU A 34 -26.05 -22.99 10.06
CA LEU A 34 -27.30 -23.25 9.34
C LEU A 34 -27.06 -23.83 7.93
N LEU A 35 -25.86 -23.69 7.42
CA LEU A 35 -25.45 -24.15 6.08
C LEU A 35 -24.80 -25.54 6.06
N GLU A 36 -24.62 -26.22 7.21
CA GLU A 36 -23.95 -27.54 7.31
C GLU A 36 -24.54 -28.62 6.40
N LYS A 37 -25.84 -28.52 6.10
CA LYS A 37 -26.51 -29.48 5.21
C LYS A 37 -26.24 -29.23 3.71
N MET A 38 -25.72 -28.04 3.38
CA MET A 38 -25.53 -27.62 1.99
C MET A 38 -24.08 -27.65 1.56
N PHE A 39 -23.14 -27.42 2.47
CA PHE A 39 -21.72 -27.25 2.19
C PHE A 39 -20.86 -28.22 2.98
N SER A 40 -19.62 -28.39 2.56
CA SER A 40 -18.67 -29.26 3.26
C SER A 40 -18.35 -28.73 4.66
N TYR A 41 -18.15 -29.62 5.61
CA TYR A 41 -17.79 -29.30 6.99
C TYR A 41 -16.49 -28.47 7.07
N GLU A 42 -15.52 -28.73 6.18
CA GLU A 42 -14.27 -27.96 6.09
C GLU A 42 -14.52 -26.49 5.79
N CYS A 43 -15.32 -26.17 4.76
CA CYS A 43 -15.65 -24.79 4.41
C CYS A 43 -16.42 -24.06 5.53
N ILE A 44 -17.32 -24.76 6.21
CA ILE A 44 -18.06 -24.21 7.35
C ILE A 44 -17.13 -23.85 8.51
N ASN A 45 -16.20 -24.75 8.87
CA ASN A 45 -15.24 -24.48 9.94
C ASN A 45 -14.30 -23.32 9.61
N GLU A 46 -13.96 -23.15 8.35
CA GLU A 46 -13.12 -22.03 7.92
C GLU A 46 -13.82 -20.69 8.03
N CYS A 47 -15.11 -20.63 7.76
CA CYS A 47 -15.89 -19.42 8.01
C CYS A 47 -15.90 -19.02 9.51
N ILE A 48 -15.63 -19.95 10.42
CA ILE A 48 -15.58 -19.71 11.88
C ILE A 48 -14.16 -19.36 12.33
N ASP A 49 -13.12 -19.96 11.70
CA ASP A 49 -11.73 -19.72 12.05
C ASP A 49 -11.24 -18.37 11.56
N TYR A 50 -10.47 -17.67 12.41
CA TYR A 50 -9.87 -16.37 12.04
C TYR A 50 -8.52 -16.53 11.35
N LYS A 51 -8.24 -15.66 10.36
CA LYS A 51 -6.94 -15.52 9.68
C LYS A 51 -6.58 -16.65 8.72
N GLN A 52 -7.52 -17.04 7.90
CA GLN A 52 -7.26 -17.95 6.79
C GLN A 52 -6.55 -17.25 5.61
N GLU A 53 -5.83 -18.03 4.81
CA GLU A 53 -5.26 -17.52 3.56
C GLU A 53 -6.32 -17.48 2.46
N GLN A 54 -6.32 -16.42 1.66
CA GLN A 54 -7.24 -16.27 0.53
C GLN A 54 -7.09 -17.43 -0.44
N ARG A 55 -8.19 -18.02 -0.84
CA ARG A 55 -8.21 -19.18 -1.72
C ARG A 55 -9.54 -19.35 -2.45
N ILE A 56 -9.56 -20.28 -3.38
CA ILE A 56 -10.74 -20.72 -4.10
C ILE A 56 -10.71 -22.24 -4.23
N ASP A 57 -11.83 -22.88 -3.89
CA ASP A 57 -12.00 -24.31 -3.98
C ASP A 57 -13.26 -24.64 -4.79
N CYS A 58 -13.10 -25.40 -5.88
CA CYS A 58 -14.19 -25.79 -6.76
C CYS A 58 -14.75 -27.15 -6.31
N PHE A 59 -16.01 -27.14 -5.87
CA PHE A 59 -16.77 -28.36 -5.59
C PHE A 59 -17.75 -28.63 -6.75
N LYS A 60 -18.35 -29.81 -6.77
CA LYS A 60 -19.25 -30.20 -7.86
C LYS A 60 -20.40 -29.24 -8.11
N ASP A 61 -21.05 -28.77 -7.04
CA ASP A 61 -22.29 -27.98 -7.11
C ASP A 61 -22.12 -26.51 -6.69
N TYR A 62 -20.92 -26.13 -6.21
CA TYR A 62 -20.61 -24.78 -5.77
C TYR A 62 -19.10 -24.52 -5.79
N THR A 63 -18.74 -23.27 -5.77
CA THR A 63 -17.34 -22.80 -5.58
C THR A 63 -17.28 -22.02 -4.26
N PHE A 64 -16.31 -22.36 -3.41
CA PHE A 64 -16.00 -21.63 -2.18
C PHE A 64 -14.84 -20.66 -2.44
N ILE A 65 -15.00 -19.41 -2.03
CA ILE A 65 -14.01 -18.36 -2.21
C ILE A 65 -13.83 -17.66 -0.87
N LEU A 66 -12.59 -17.64 -0.38
CA LEU A 66 -12.17 -16.83 0.76
C LEU A 66 -11.34 -15.66 0.25
N ILE A 67 -11.83 -14.44 0.43
CA ILE A 67 -11.18 -13.22 -0.04
C ILE A 67 -11.12 -12.18 1.06
N ASN A 68 -10.05 -11.37 1.08
CA ASN A 68 -9.90 -10.26 2.00
C ASN A 68 -10.33 -8.94 1.35
N ILE A 69 -11.22 -8.24 2.01
CA ILE A 69 -11.56 -6.85 1.71
C ILE A 69 -10.59 -5.96 2.47
N ILE A 70 -9.90 -5.10 1.75
CA ILE A 70 -8.86 -4.25 2.30
C ILE A 70 -9.46 -2.87 2.58
N GLU A 71 -9.23 -2.36 3.77
CA GLU A 71 -9.61 -1.00 4.18
C GLU A 71 -8.39 -0.24 4.68
N GLN A 72 -8.42 1.08 4.54
CA GLN A 72 -7.40 1.96 5.10
C GLN A 72 -8.00 2.76 6.26
N VAL A 73 -7.51 2.53 7.47
CA VAL A 73 -7.94 3.22 8.68
C VAL A 73 -6.72 3.92 9.29
N GLU A 74 -6.79 5.24 9.48
CA GLU A 74 -5.66 6.04 10.01
C GLU A 74 -4.32 5.79 9.28
N LYS A 75 -4.38 5.66 7.95
CA LYS A 75 -3.26 5.34 7.07
C LYS A 75 -2.70 3.90 7.22
N GLN A 76 -3.28 3.06 8.05
CA GLN A 76 -2.92 1.65 8.19
C GLN A 76 -3.82 0.76 7.38
N ILE A 77 -3.24 -0.21 6.71
CA ILE A 77 -3.97 -1.23 5.97
C ILE A 77 -4.45 -2.30 6.94
N ILE A 78 -5.76 -2.52 6.93
CA ILE A 78 -6.44 -3.61 7.63
C ILE A 78 -7.17 -4.48 6.60
N SER A 79 -7.44 -5.72 6.94
CA SER A 79 -8.20 -6.66 6.11
C SER A 79 -9.36 -7.24 6.88
N LYS A 80 -10.51 -7.36 6.20
CA LYS A 80 -11.70 -8.04 6.66
C LYS A 80 -11.95 -9.24 5.77
N GLU A 81 -12.20 -10.39 6.35
CA GLU A 81 -12.45 -11.63 5.64
C GLU A 81 -13.89 -11.67 5.15
N LEU A 82 -14.07 -12.12 3.93
CA LEU A 82 -15.35 -12.38 3.29
C LEU A 82 -15.31 -13.77 2.66
N ASP A 83 -16.20 -14.66 3.12
CA ASP A 83 -16.36 -16.00 2.58
C ASP A 83 -17.56 -16.02 1.64
N ILE A 84 -17.38 -16.63 0.47
CA ILE A 84 -18.39 -16.65 -0.58
C ILE A 84 -18.61 -18.07 -1.04
N PHE A 85 -19.86 -18.54 -1.01
CA PHE A 85 -20.28 -19.77 -1.66
C PHE A 85 -21.09 -19.39 -2.90
N LEU A 86 -20.58 -19.73 -4.08
CA LEU A 86 -21.24 -19.50 -5.34
C LEU A 86 -21.78 -20.80 -5.91
N GLY A 87 -23.08 -20.88 -6.15
CA GLY A 87 -23.74 -21.93 -6.90
C GLY A 87 -24.49 -21.38 -8.10
N LYS A 88 -25.08 -22.25 -8.92
CA LYS A 88 -25.86 -21.84 -10.11
C LYS A 88 -27.07 -20.98 -9.75
N SER A 89 -27.74 -21.30 -8.63
CA SER A 89 -28.97 -20.63 -8.18
C SER A 89 -28.79 -19.81 -6.91
N PHE A 90 -27.57 -19.68 -6.37
CA PHE A 90 -27.35 -18.95 -5.14
C PHE A 90 -25.95 -18.34 -5.05
N ILE A 91 -25.86 -17.27 -4.27
CA ILE A 91 -24.61 -16.78 -3.71
C ILE A 91 -24.81 -16.54 -2.22
N VAL A 92 -23.96 -17.12 -1.39
CA VAL A 92 -23.94 -16.88 0.05
C VAL A 92 -22.69 -16.09 0.38
N THR A 93 -22.83 -14.99 1.12
CA THR A 93 -21.70 -14.20 1.61
C THR A 93 -21.73 -14.21 3.13
N VAL A 94 -20.63 -14.68 3.73
CA VAL A 94 -20.43 -14.74 5.18
C VAL A 94 -19.37 -13.72 5.56
N TYR A 95 -19.67 -12.88 6.54
CA TYR A 95 -18.74 -11.84 7.01
C TYR A 95 -18.60 -11.90 8.54
N LYS A 96 -17.35 -11.67 9.00
CA LYS A 96 -16.99 -11.64 10.42
C LYS A 96 -17.04 -10.25 11.03
N SER A 97 -17.09 -9.21 10.21
CA SER A 97 -17.19 -7.82 10.61
C SER A 97 -17.95 -7.03 9.56
N ASN A 98 -18.55 -5.93 9.95
CA ASN A 98 -19.32 -5.11 9.02
C ASN A 98 -18.48 -4.69 7.81
N ILE A 99 -18.99 -4.98 6.60
CA ILE A 99 -18.39 -4.68 5.30
C ILE A 99 -19.32 -3.74 4.55
N SER A 100 -18.98 -2.43 4.53
CA SER A 100 -19.78 -1.40 3.85
C SER A 100 -19.99 -1.71 2.36
N LEU A 101 -18.97 -2.26 1.69
CA LEU A 101 -19.01 -2.62 0.27
C LEU A 101 -20.21 -3.49 -0.11
N LEU A 102 -20.63 -4.42 0.75
CA LEU A 102 -21.79 -5.31 0.48
C LEU A 102 -23.10 -4.54 0.56
N TYR A 103 -23.25 -3.67 1.56
CA TYR A 103 -24.44 -2.85 1.73
C TYR A 103 -24.58 -1.81 0.63
N ASP A 104 -23.47 -1.16 0.25
CA ASP A 104 -23.42 -0.22 -0.87
C ASP A 104 -23.77 -0.92 -2.20
N LEU A 105 -23.36 -2.19 -2.38
CA LEU A 105 -23.72 -2.97 -3.56
C LEU A 105 -25.22 -3.28 -3.58
N ILE A 106 -25.81 -3.66 -2.45
CA ILE A 106 -27.25 -3.94 -2.33
C ILE A 106 -28.06 -2.68 -2.66
N GLU A 107 -27.64 -1.52 -2.14
CA GLU A 107 -28.30 -0.24 -2.39
C GLU A 107 -28.22 0.16 -3.86
N ASP A 108 -27.03 0.08 -4.46
CA ASP A 108 -26.82 0.37 -5.89
C ASP A 108 -27.66 -0.52 -6.81
N ILE A 109 -27.78 -1.82 -6.49
CA ILE A 109 -28.63 -2.74 -7.26
C ILE A 109 -30.11 -2.37 -7.11
N LYS A 110 -30.58 -2.07 -5.90
CA LYS A 110 -31.98 -1.67 -5.64
C LYS A 110 -32.32 -0.35 -6.32
N GLU A 111 -31.40 0.59 -6.36
CA GLU A 111 -31.56 1.88 -7.02
C GLU A 111 -31.25 1.84 -8.53
N GLU A 112 -30.89 0.67 -9.05
CA GLU A 112 -30.46 0.44 -10.43
C GLU A 112 -29.29 1.33 -10.88
N LYS A 113 -28.43 1.72 -9.94
CA LYS A 113 -27.24 2.50 -10.18
C LYS A 113 -26.01 1.60 -10.37
N ASN A 114 -25.12 1.97 -11.31
CA ASN A 114 -23.81 1.33 -11.50
C ASN A 114 -23.81 -0.20 -11.72
N CYS A 115 -24.97 -0.84 -11.85
CA CYS A 115 -25.13 -2.29 -11.97
C CYS A 115 -25.86 -2.68 -13.28
N GLN A 116 -25.40 -2.18 -14.43
CA GLN A 116 -26.07 -2.39 -15.71
C GLN A 116 -26.12 -3.86 -16.17
N LEU A 117 -25.08 -4.66 -15.88
CA LEU A 117 -25.06 -6.08 -16.23
C LEU A 117 -26.14 -6.85 -15.50
N PHE A 118 -26.48 -6.43 -14.30
CA PHE A 118 -27.54 -7.06 -13.52
C PHE A 118 -28.95 -6.90 -14.14
N LYS A 119 -29.14 -5.87 -15.00
CA LYS A 119 -30.38 -5.72 -15.77
C LYS A 119 -30.49 -6.73 -16.93
N LEU A 120 -29.34 -7.22 -17.42
CA LEU A 120 -29.25 -8.17 -18.52
C LEU A 120 -29.31 -9.61 -18.02
N ASP A 121 -28.65 -9.88 -16.92
CA ASP A 121 -28.59 -11.21 -16.32
C ASP A 121 -28.66 -11.11 -14.79
N LYS A 122 -29.76 -11.59 -14.23
CA LYS A 122 -30.04 -11.65 -12.80
C LYS A 122 -29.53 -12.97 -12.22
N SER A 123 -28.23 -13.25 -12.35
CA SER A 123 -27.62 -14.47 -11.84
C SER A 123 -26.72 -14.21 -10.62
N PRO A 124 -26.52 -15.22 -9.77
CA PRO A 124 -25.58 -15.15 -8.64
C PRO A 124 -24.15 -14.81 -9.07
N SER A 125 -23.72 -15.28 -10.26
CA SER A 125 -22.38 -15.00 -10.78
C SER A 125 -22.19 -13.51 -11.11
N ILE A 126 -23.22 -12.78 -11.52
CA ILE A 126 -23.13 -11.31 -11.74
C ILE A 126 -22.97 -10.57 -10.41
N ILE A 127 -23.54 -11.05 -9.33
CA ILE A 127 -23.32 -10.47 -8.00
C ILE A 127 -21.85 -10.65 -7.59
N LEU A 128 -21.31 -11.87 -7.77
CA LEU A 128 -19.87 -12.13 -7.52
C LEU A 128 -18.99 -11.20 -8.36
N TYR A 129 -19.32 -11.02 -9.65
CA TYR A 129 -18.60 -10.08 -10.51
C TYR A 129 -18.55 -8.69 -9.90
N TYR A 130 -19.68 -8.14 -9.43
CA TYR A 130 -19.71 -6.80 -8.83
C TYR A 130 -18.97 -6.73 -7.49
N ILE A 131 -19.02 -7.77 -6.66
CA ILE A 131 -18.24 -7.84 -5.43
C ILE A 131 -16.75 -7.74 -5.75
N LEU A 132 -16.25 -8.56 -6.68
CA LEU A 132 -14.85 -8.56 -7.09
C LEU A 132 -14.44 -7.23 -7.74
N ASP A 133 -15.28 -6.68 -8.60
CA ASP A 133 -15.02 -5.40 -9.27
C ASP A 133 -14.84 -4.26 -8.26
N ARG A 134 -15.69 -4.19 -7.25
CA ARG A 134 -15.60 -3.19 -6.17
C ARG A 134 -14.37 -3.38 -5.31
N ILE A 135 -13.99 -4.62 -4.98
CA ILE A 135 -12.77 -4.93 -4.27
C ILE A 135 -11.55 -4.42 -5.05
N ILE A 136 -11.51 -4.65 -6.36
CA ILE A 136 -10.42 -4.21 -7.22
C ILE A 136 -10.35 -2.69 -7.28
N ILE A 137 -11.48 -2.01 -7.47
CA ILE A 137 -11.54 -0.53 -7.50
C ILE A 137 -11.07 0.06 -6.16
N ASN A 138 -11.53 -0.48 -5.05
CA ASN A 138 -11.10 -0.04 -3.72
C ASN A 138 -9.59 -0.21 -3.53
N ASN A 139 -9.02 -1.33 -3.97
CA ASN A 139 -7.60 -1.59 -3.89
C ASN A 139 -6.78 -0.62 -4.76
N TYR A 140 -7.29 -0.22 -5.94
CA TYR A 140 -6.68 0.83 -6.75
C TYR A 140 -6.65 2.18 -6.03
N ASN A 141 -7.74 2.55 -5.35
CA ASN A 141 -7.79 3.79 -4.58
C ASN A 141 -6.73 3.80 -3.47
N ILE A 142 -6.57 2.69 -2.75
CA ILE A 142 -5.55 2.56 -1.71
C ILE A 142 -4.14 2.68 -2.29
N ILE A 143 -3.86 2.07 -3.46
CA ILE A 143 -2.56 2.21 -4.13
C ILE A 143 -2.31 3.69 -4.48
N SER A 144 -3.29 4.37 -5.09
CA SER A 144 -3.20 5.78 -5.47
C SER A 144 -2.97 6.70 -4.27
N ASP A 145 -3.57 6.40 -3.12
CA ASP A 145 -3.32 7.14 -1.88
C ASP A 145 -1.87 6.97 -1.39
N LEU A 146 -1.33 5.74 -1.46
CA LEU A 146 0.06 5.46 -1.11
C LEU A 146 1.05 6.12 -2.08
N GLU A 147 0.76 6.15 -3.39
CA GLU A 147 1.53 6.87 -4.42
C GLU A 147 1.57 8.37 -4.09
N THR A 148 0.41 8.96 -3.85
CA THR A 148 0.29 10.39 -3.49
C THR A 148 1.08 10.75 -2.23
N GLU A 149 1.08 9.89 -1.22
CA GLU A 149 1.89 10.09 0.00
C GLU A 149 3.39 9.94 -0.29
N GLY A 150 3.78 8.99 -1.15
CA GLY A 150 5.17 8.81 -1.61
C GLY A 150 5.70 10.05 -2.31
N ASP A 151 4.95 10.60 -3.26
CA ASP A 151 5.28 11.83 -4.00
C ASP A 151 5.47 13.04 -3.08
N LYS A 152 4.61 13.19 -2.07
CA LYS A 152 4.77 14.27 -1.07
C LYS A 152 6.07 14.16 -0.31
N ILE A 153 6.43 12.94 0.12
CA ILE A 153 7.67 12.70 0.85
C ILE A 153 8.88 12.98 -0.06
N GLU A 154 8.84 12.60 -1.33
CA GLU A 154 9.89 12.91 -2.31
C GLU A 154 10.12 14.41 -2.43
N LEU A 155 9.05 15.18 -2.62
CA LEU A 155 9.16 16.65 -2.70
C LEU A 155 9.71 17.29 -1.42
N GLU A 156 9.45 16.73 -0.24
CA GLU A 156 10.01 17.19 1.03
C GLU A 156 11.50 16.83 1.14
N ILE A 157 11.90 15.63 0.73
CA ILE A 157 13.30 15.16 0.70
C ILE A 157 14.16 16.04 -0.19
N LEU A 158 13.68 16.39 -1.39
CA LEU A 158 14.40 17.25 -2.34
C LEU A 158 14.61 18.67 -1.83
N LYS A 159 13.77 19.15 -0.90
CA LYS A 159 13.96 20.47 -0.27
C LYS A 159 14.94 20.43 0.89
N ASP A 160 14.76 19.51 1.81
CA ASP A 160 15.62 19.36 2.99
C ASP A 160 15.47 17.94 3.59
N PRO A 161 16.41 17.02 3.33
CA PRO A 161 16.33 15.66 3.82
C PRO A 161 16.48 15.59 5.35
N GLU A 162 15.42 15.12 6.02
CA GLU A 162 15.38 14.90 7.46
C GLU A 162 15.09 13.42 7.80
N SER A 163 15.46 12.96 9.00
CA SER A 163 15.22 11.59 9.46
C SER A 163 13.72 11.23 9.56
N LYS A 164 12.85 12.22 9.75
CA LYS A 164 11.39 12.02 9.75
C LYS A 164 10.89 11.50 8.39
N HIS A 165 11.46 11.98 7.27
CA HIS A 165 11.09 11.55 5.92
C HIS A 165 11.42 10.07 5.70
N LEU A 166 12.57 9.60 6.19
CA LEU A 166 12.92 8.19 6.14
C LEU A 166 11.91 7.33 6.91
N ASN A 167 11.49 7.77 8.10
CA ASN A 167 10.49 7.04 8.89
C ASN A 167 9.14 6.96 8.19
N SER A 168 8.69 8.06 7.57
CA SER A 168 7.46 8.10 6.78
C SER A 168 7.53 7.20 5.57
N LEU A 169 8.66 7.20 4.84
CA LEU A 169 8.90 6.33 3.69
C LEU A 169 8.89 4.84 4.09
N LEU A 170 9.53 4.50 5.21
CA LEU A 170 9.52 3.13 5.73
C LEU A 170 8.12 2.67 6.15
N PHE A 171 7.30 3.58 6.67
CA PHE A 171 5.91 3.31 6.98
C PHE A 171 5.11 2.97 5.72
N ILE A 172 5.14 3.84 4.68
CA ILE A 172 4.43 3.59 3.41
C ILE A 172 4.91 2.28 2.77
N ARG A 173 6.22 2.03 2.74
CA ARG A 173 6.78 0.78 2.21
C ARG A 173 6.24 -0.45 2.95
N ARG A 174 6.07 -0.38 4.27
CA ARG A 174 5.48 -1.46 5.06
C ARG A 174 4.02 -1.69 4.70
N GLU A 175 3.25 -0.61 4.54
CA GLU A 175 1.84 -0.72 4.16
C GLU A 175 1.70 -1.24 2.71
N ALA A 176 2.52 -0.79 1.77
CA ALA A 176 2.57 -1.33 0.40
C ALA A 176 2.93 -2.84 0.39
N TYR A 177 3.83 -3.29 1.26
CA TYR A 177 4.16 -4.70 1.39
C TYR A 177 2.99 -5.53 1.96
N LYS A 178 2.25 -5.00 2.96
CA LYS A 178 1.03 -5.65 3.48
C LYS A 178 -0.02 -5.77 2.37
N LEU A 179 -0.24 -4.69 1.63
CA LEU A 179 -1.17 -4.64 0.51
C LEU A 179 -0.81 -5.70 -0.54
N ARG A 180 0.47 -5.80 -0.89
CA ARG A 180 0.98 -6.80 -1.83
C ARG A 180 0.69 -8.23 -1.36
N LYS A 181 0.90 -8.50 -0.07
CA LYS A 181 0.62 -9.82 0.50
C LYS A 181 -0.86 -10.19 0.41
N LEU A 182 -1.75 -9.20 0.55
CA LEU A 182 -3.19 -9.39 0.48
C LEU A 182 -3.72 -9.46 -0.96
N ILE A 183 -3.14 -8.73 -1.91
CA ILE A 183 -3.60 -8.71 -3.30
C ILE A 183 -3.08 -9.91 -4.11
N LYS A 184 -1.86 -10.35 -3.87
CA LYS A 184 -1.23 -11.41 -4.69
C LYS A 184 -2.04 -12.70 -4.82
N PRO A 185 -2.71 -13.22 -3.76
CA PRO A 185 -3.53 -14.43 -3.88
C PRO A 185 -4.79 -14.26 -4.75
N ILE A 186 -5.30 -13.02 -4.91
CA ILE A 186 -6.49 -12.72 -5.72
C ILE A 186 -6.28 -13.12 -7.19
N ARG A 187 -5.04 -13.14 -7.66
CA ARG A 187 -4.69 -13.62 -8.99
C ARG A 187 -5.16 -15.05 -9.22
N TYR A 188 -4.83 -15.95 -8.29
CA TYR A 188 -5.24 -17.36 -8.39
C TYR A 188 -6.76 -17.49 -8.38
N ILE A 189 -7.46 -16.68 -7.59
CA ILE A 189 -8.93 -16.64 -7.60
C ILE A 189 -9.43 -16.22 -9.00
N GLY A 190 -8.87 -15.16 -9.57
CA GLY A 190 -9.25 -14.68 -10.91
C GLY A 190 -9.03 -15.72 -12.00
N ASP A 191 -7.86 -16.37 -12.02
CA ASP A 191 -7.52 -17.41 -12.99
C ASP A 191 -8.49 -18.61 -12.89
N THR A 192 -8.79 -19.07 -11.67
CA THR A 192 -9.70 -20.22 -11.43
C THR A 192 -11.14 -19.89 -11.84
N LEU A 193 -11.62 -18.66 -11.55
CA LEU A 193 -12.97 -18.24 -11.97
C LEU A 193 -13.13 -18.15 -13.51
N VAL A 194 -12.05 -17.84 -14.23
CA VAL A 194 -12.08 -17.84 -15.72
C VAL A 194 -12.21 -19.25 -16.26
N ILE A 195 -11.58 -20.25 -15.62
CA ILE A 195 -11.64 -21.67 -16.03
C ILE A 195 -13.06 -22.23 -15.79
N ASP A 196 -13.65 -21.93 -14.60
CA ASP A 196 -15.00 -22.35 -14.21
C ASP A 196 -15.25 -23.86 -14.41
N GLU A 197 -14.42 -24.69 -13.74
CA GLU A 197 -14.41 -26.15 -13.91
C GLU A 197 -15.76 -26.83 -13.59
N ASN A 198 -16.51 -26.27 -12.64
CA ASN A 198 -17.81 -26.80 -12.20
C ASN A 198 -19.02 -26.11 -12.84
N GLU A 199 -18.76 -25.21 -13.81
CA GLU A 199 -19.80 -24.52 -14.58
C GLU A 199 -20.81 -23.72 -13.73
N VAL A 200 -20.40 -23.15 -12.61
CA VAL A 200 -21.28 -22.33 -11.75
C VAL A 200 -21.46 -20.90 -12.28
N ILE A 201 -20.49 -20.40 -13.03
CA ILE A 201 -20.53 -19.06 -13.64
C ILE A 201 -21.41 -19.07 -14.91
N GLY A 202 -21.31 -20.14 -15.69
CA GLY A 202 -21.99 -20.26 -16.98
C GLY A 202 -21.22 -19.59 -18.13
N GLU A 203 -21.32 -20.15 -19.34
CA GLU A 203 -20.57 -19.71 -20.52
C GLU A 203 -20.83 -18.25 -20.89
N GLY A 204 -22.07 -17.74 -20.72
CA GLY A 204 -22.42 -16.35 -21.03
C GLY A 204 -21.66 -15.32 -20.17
N ASN A 205 -21.34 -15.67 -18.95
CA ASN A 205 -20.74 -14.77 -17.96
C ASN A 205 -19.21 -14.86 -17.87
N LYS A 206 -18.58 -15.88 -18.47
CA LYS A 206 -17.12 -16.05 -18.50
C LYS A 206 -16.38 -14.83 -19.04
N VAL A 207 -16.99 -14.09 -19.98
CA VAL A 207 -16.38 -12.87 -20.54
C VAL A 207 -16.17 -11.79 -19.49
N TYR A 208 -17.07 -11.68 -18.52
CA TYR A 208 -16.96 -10.70 -17.44
C TYR A 208 -15.84 -11.08 -16.46
N PHE A 209 -15.67 -12.37 -16.17
CA PHE A 209 -14.58 -12.86 -15.31
C PHE A 209 -13.22 -12.76 -16.00
N LYS A 210 -13.12 -12.89 -17.32
CA LYS A 210 -11.89 -12.54 -18.05
C LYS A 210 -11.53 -11.08 -17.90
N ASN A 211 -12.52 -10.18 -17.87
CA ASN A 211 -12.29 -8.76 -17.61
C ASN A 211 -11.81 -8.53 -16.16
N ILE A 212 -12.43 -9.18 -15.17
CA ILE A 212 -11.99 -9.14 -13.78
C ILE A 212 -10.54 -9.59 -13.66
N ASN A 213 -10.17 -10.73 -14.28
CA ASN A 213 -8.80 -11.23 -14.25
C ASN A 213 -7.81 -10.25 -14.86
N SER A 214 -8.17 -9.62 -15.97
CA SER A 214 -7.36 -8.55 -16.59
C SER A 214 -7.19 -7.33 -15.66
N LYS A 215 -8.21 -6.96 -14.90
CA LYS A 215 -8.13 -5.88 -13.90
C LYS A 215 -7.21 -6.27 -12.74
N ILE A 216 -7.27 -7.52 -12.27
CA ILE A 216 -6.38 -8.06 -11.23
C ILE A 216 -4.92 -7.99 -11.67
N GLU A 217 -4.60 -8.39 -12.89
CA GLU A 217 -3.24 -8.30 -13.44
C GLU A 217 -2.72 -6.85 -13.47
N LYS A 218 -3.56 -5.91 -13.90
CA LYS A 218 -3.21 -4.49 -13.87
C LYS A 218 -3.00 -3.98 -12.45
N LEU A 219 -3.84 -4.37 -11.50
CA LEU A 219 -3.72 -4.01 -10.08
C LEU A 219 -2.38 -4.48 -9.50
N ILE A 220 -1.97 -5.71 -9.78
CA ILE A 220 -0.67 -6.27 -9.35
C ILE A 220 0.47 -5.47 -9.97
N THR A 221 0.35 -5.12 -11.27
CA THR A 221 1.36 -4.31 -11.95
C THR A 221 1.50 -2.93 -11.32
N SER A 222 0.39 -2.23 -11.01
CA SER A 222 0.43 -0.92 -10.32
C SER A 222 1.12 -1.02 -8.96
N LEU A 223 0.85 -2.09 -8.22
CA LEU A 223 1.48 -2.31 -6.92
C LEU A 223 2.99 -2.59 -7.02
N ASP A 224 3.42 -3.30 -8.07
CA ASP A 224 4.84 -3.51 -8.35
C ASP A 224 5.52 -2.19 -8.75
N THR A 225 4.84 -1.33 -9.53
CA THR A 225 5.31 0.02 -9.87
C THR A 225 5.48 0.89 -8.62
N LEU A 226 4.46 0.97 -7.76
CA LEU A 226 4.55 1.67 -6.47
C LEU A 226 5.76 1.21 -5.64
N SER A 227 6.00 -0.10 -5.60
CA SER A 227 7.14 -0.65 -4.85
C SER A 227 8.49 -0.19 -5.41
N GLN A 228 8.60 -0.02 -6.73
CA GLN A 228 9.78 0.49 -7.41
C GLN A 228 9.94 2.00 -7.18
N GLU A 229 8.88 2.77 -7.28
CA GLU A 229 8.88 4.22 -7.01
C GLU A 229 9.33 4.53 -5.59
N LEU A 230 8.81 3.81 -4.59
CA LEU A 230 9.26 3.96 -3.20
C LEU A 230 10.74 3.59 -2.99
N ALA A 231 11.31 2.70 -3.82
CA ALA A 231 12.74 2.42 -3.78
C ALA A 231 13.55 3.58 -4.36
N ILE A 232 13.09 4.21 -5.45
CA ILE A 232 13.72 5.39 -6.07
C ILE A 232 13.70 6.57 -5.10
N VAL A 233 12.58 6.82 -4.42
CA VAL A 233 12.47 7.89 -3.41
C VAL A 233 13.49 7.68 -2.28
N ARG A 234 13.72 6.44 -1.87
CA ARG A 234 14.75 6.11 -0.88
C ARG A 234 16.16 6.43 -1.39
N GLU A 235 16.48 6.07 -2.63
CA GLU A 235 17.77 6.39 -3.25
C GLU A 235 17.96 7.90 -3.35
N ALA A 236 16.92 8.66 -3.69
CA ALA A 236 16.93 10.11 -3.68
C ALA A 236 17.24 10.66 -2.27
N TYR A 237 16.62 10.14 -1.22
CA TYR A 237 16.93 10.52 0.15
C TYR A 237 18.40 10.30 0.52
N GLU A 238 18.94 9.11 0.20
CA GLU A 238 20.35 8.78 0.47
C GLU A 238 21.30 9.70 -0.29
N SER A 239 20.98 10.04 -1.55
CA SER A 239 21.73 10.96 -2.40
C SER A 239 21.72 12.40 -1.85
N GLU A 240 20.55 12.94 -1.50
CA GLU A 240 20.42 14.30 -0.96
C GLU A 240 21.08 14.43 0.41
N LEU A 241 21.02 13.40 1.25
CA LEU A 241 21.73 13.36 2.53
C LEU A 241 23.25 13.37 2.32
N ALA A 242 23.76 12.64 1.33
CA ALA A 242 25.17 12.64 0.98
C ALA A 242 25.61 14.02 0.44
N ASN A 243 24.81 14.66 -0.40
CA ASN A 243 25.05 16.00 -0.90
C ASN A 243 25.16 17.01 0.25
N LYS A 244 24.19 17.00 1.16
CA LYS A 244 24.19 17.88 2.36
C LYS A 244 25.40 17.64 3.25
N THR A 245 25.78 16.37 3.45
CA THR A 245 26.97 16.01 4.20
C THR A 245 28.25 16.53 3.52
N ASN A 246 28.35 16.40 2.19
CA ASN A 246 29.48 16.91 1.43
C ASN A 246 29.58 18.44 1.51
N GLU A 247 28.47 19.16 1.46
CA GLU A 247 28.47 20.62 1.65
C GLU A 247 28.98 21.01 3.03
N LEU A 248 28.53 20.35 4.08
CA LEU A 248 29.04 20.58 5.44
C LEU A 248 30.54 20.28 5.53
N MET A 249 30.99 19.16 4.93
CA MET A 249 32.41 18.79 4.89
C MET A 249 33.26 19.84 4.17
N LYS A 250 32.78 20.46 3.07
CA LYS A 250 33.44 21.56 2.41
C LYS A 250 33.66 22.75 3.36
N VAL A 251 32.59 23.15 4.07
CA VAL A 251 32.65 24.23 5.06
C VAL A 251 33.66 23.92 6.15
N PHE A 252 33.66 22.74 6.74
CA PHE A 252 34.61 22.31 7.74
C PHE A 252 36.05 22.29 7.19
N THR A 253 36.23 21.83 5.97
CA THR A 253 37.55 21.79 5.33
C THR A 253 38.11 23.22 5.16
N ILE A 254 37.30 24.18 4.72
CA ILE A 254 37.71 25.57 4.58
C ILE A 254 38.11 26.17 5.95
N ILE A 255 37.25 25.97 6.95
CA ILE A 255 37.54 26.45 8.31
C ILE A 255 38.89 25.87 8.79
N THR A 256 39.05 24.56 8.70
CA THR A 256 40.24 23.88 9.18
C THR A 256 41.51 24.34 8.40
N ALA A 257 41.40 24.43 7.08
CA ALA A 257 42.51 24.86 6.23
C ALA A 257 43.00 26.30 6.53
N VAL A 258 42.07 27.17 6.97
CA VAL A 258 42.40 28.54 7.38
C VAL A 258 42.93 28.59 8.82
N PHE A 259 42.23 27.94 9.76
CA PHE A 259 42.58 28.08 11.19
C PHE A 259 43.83 27.33 11.61
N LEU A 260 44.09 26.13 11.06
CA LEU A 260 45.21 25.29 11.50
C LEU A 260 46.58 25.93 11.29
N PRO A 261 46.90 26.56 10.11
CA PRO A 261 48.15 27.29 9.95
C PRO A 261 48.25 28.51 10.86
N LEU A 262 47.15 29.23 11.09
CA LEU A 262 47.15 30.41 11.97
C LEU A 262 47.38 29.98 13.43
N GLU A 263 46.74 28.90 13.88
CA GLU A 263 46.95 28.34 15.21
C GLU A 263 48.40 27.89 15.41
N LEU A 264 49.00 27.22 14.43
CA LEU A 264 50.41 26.82 14.48
C LEU A 264 51.34 28.00 14.66
N ILE A 265 51.15 29.08 13.86
CA ILE A 265 51.97 30.28 13.96
C ILE A 265 51.77 30.95 15.33
N THR A 266 50.57 31.14 15.79
CA THR A 266 50.31 31.77 17.09
C THR A 266 50.83 30.92 18.22
N ALA A 267 50.79 29.58 18.15
CA ALA A 267 51.36 28.67 19.14
C ALA A 267 52.88 28.80 19.21
N ILE A 268 53.56 28.88 18.04
CA ILE A 268 55.02 29.11 18.00
C ILE A 268 55.38 30.44 18.66
N PHE A 269 54.65 31.53 18.38
CA PHE A 269 54.89 32.84 18.97
C PHE A 269 54.49 32.94 20.44
N SER A 270 53.68 32.02 20.96
CA SER A 270 53.38 31.91 22.41
C SER A 270 54.50 31.23 23.20
N MET A 271 55.40 30.53 22.55
CA MET A 271 56.58 29.90 23.19
C MET A 271 57.64 30.95 23.49
N SER A 272 58.24 30.89 24.66
CA SER A 272 59.26 31.86 25.11
C SER A 272 60.67 31.39 24.74
N PHE A 273 61.11 31.70 23.49
CA PHE A 273 62.49 31.49 23.07
C PHE A 273 63.30 32.76 23.19
N GLU A 274 64.62 32.64 23.45
CA GLU A 274 65.53 33.78 23.57
C GLU A 274 65.70 34.61 22.25
N SER A 275 65.63 33.90 21.09
CA SER A 275 65.70 34.53 19.77
C SER A 275 64.47 34.32 18.95
N MET A 276 63.41 35.15 19.17
CA MET A 276 62.20 35.14 18.36
C MET A 276 62.25 36.24 17.28
N PRO A 277 61.79 35.95 16.03
CA PRO A 277 61.56 36.95 15.02
C PRO A 277 60.60 38.04 15.55
N PHE A 278 60.87 39.30 15.23
CA PHE A 278 60.10 40.48 15.61
C PHE A 278 60.05 40.83 17.12
N LYS A 279 60.71 40.10 18.03
CA LYS A 279 60.69 40.38 19.47
C LYS A 279 61.31 41.71 19.85
N THR A 280 62.34 42.14 19.12
CA THR A 280 63.11 43.42 19.34
C THR A 280 62.57 44.59 18.49
N CYS A 281 61.57 44.34 17.61
CA CYS A 281 61.00 45.34 16.76
C CYS A 281 59.79 46.03 17.44
N PRO A 282 59.77 47.38 17.58
CA PRO A 282 58.70 48.12 18.24
C PRO A 282 57.33 47.93 17.54
N TYR A 283 57.31 47.55 16.24
CA TYR A 283 56.12 47.30 15.46
C TYR A 283 55.90 45.78 15.23
N GLY A 284 56.65 44.90 15.87
CA GLY A 284 56.64 43.44 15.62
C GLY A 284 55.30 42.81 15.74
N PHE A 285 54.50 43.19 16.75
CA PHE A 285 53.13 42.72 16.94
C PHE A 285 52.24 43.07 15.74
N TYR A 286 52.25 44.30 15.27
CA TYR A 286 51.41 44.75 14.13
C TYR A 286 51.80 44.06 12.83
N ILE A 287 53.11 43.82 12.61
CA ILE A 287 53.60 43.06 11.45
C ILE A 287 53.09 41.60 11.50
N LEU A 288 53.17 40.97 12.67
CA LEU A 288 52.68 39.60 12.85
C LEU A 288 51.18 39.52 12.56
N VAL A 289 50.37 40.40 13.15
CA VAL A 289 48.92 40.45 12.90
C VAL A 289 48.59 40.67 11.43
N PHE A 290 49.33 41.54 10.75
CA PHE A 290 49.16 41.77 9.32
C PHE A 290 49.46 40.52 8.48
N ILE A 291 50.57 39.81 8.77
CA ILE A 291 50.93 38.56 8.09
C ILE A 291 49.85 37.49 8.31
N LEU A 292 49.36 37.31 9.54
CA LEU A 292 48.29 36.35 9.87
C LEU A 292 47.00 36.69 9.12
N SER A 293 46.62 37.97 9.09
CA SER A 293 45.43 38.44 8.37
C SER A 293 45.52 38.19 6.88
N LEU A 294 46.69 38.49 6.28
CA LEU A 294 46.94 38.30 4.86
C LEU A 294 46.95 36.81 4.52
N MET A 295 47.54 35.95 5.35
CA MET A 295 47.55 34.52 5.18
C MET A 295 46.12 33.94 5.27
N ALA A 296 45.31 34.38 6.24
CA ALA A 296 43.90 33.97 6.34
C ALA A 296 43.11 34.31 5.08
N LEU A 297 43.34 35.52 4.51
CA LEU A 297 42.68 36.01 3.32
C LEU A 297 43.09 35.20 2.08
N ILE A 298 44.38 34.92 1.91
CA ILE A 298 44.89 34.10 0.80
C ILE A 298 44.37 32.67 0.89
N LEU A 299 44.42 32.04 2.06
CA LEU A 299 43.94 30.67 2.26
C LEU A 299 42.39 30.57 2.04
N SER A 300 41.64 31.57 2.48
CA SER A 300 40.22 31.67 2.20
C SER A 300 39.90 31.76 0.71
N LEU A 301 40.65 32.57 -0.05
CA LEU A 301 40.47 32.74 -1.51
C LEU A 301 40.89 31.52 -2.33
N ILE A 302 41.81 30.70 -1.85
CA ILE A 302 42.24 29.46 -2.55
C ILE A 302 41.18 28.34 -2.39
N HIS A 303 40.38 28.36 -1.30
CA HIS A 303 39.43 27.27 -0.98
C HIS A 303 37.97 27.65 -1.27
N ILE A 304 37.69 28.87 -1.71
CA ILE A 304 36.39 29.27 -2.28
C ILE A 304 36.38 28.96 -3.77
#